data_ff3f38248c7c94f936d6f4e14e9f8921
#
_entry.id   ff3f38248c7c94f936d6f4e14e9f8921
#
_cell.length_a   1.000
_cell.length_b   1.000
_cell.length_c   1.000
_cell.angle_alpha   90.00
_cell.angle_beta   90.00
_cell.angle_gamma   90.00
#
_symmetry.space_group_name_H-M   'P 1'
#
loop_
_entity.id
_entity.type
_entity.pdbx_description
1 polymer ?
#
loop_
_entity_poly.entity_id
_entity_poly.type
_entity_poly.pdbx_seq_one_letter_code
_entity_poly.pdbx_strand_id
1 'polypeptide(L)'
;VAGLVRMAIWDVALAENDHELAEQALDTADHLVRLVERRHELGDVALGDVLLAKTSYLEFQTALIEASASLLDAERSYRTITGLDRRPTFGREPLSTLTGIPGDHPALAFANAAVARAEADVNVAEKTVNTGTSVLIGARRERPAFGPEFDDSVGITLSIPFGGTAHRNTAISKSAYAASMARDDRNSTLRELSLALHEAAHGLNVVHQNLEAANARLQFAERHQAMGEVAYEKGEIELVDLLRIQATTVAARRQVSRLTIDEKRQTARYNQAVGDYP
;
A
#
# COMPACT_ATOMS: atom_id res chain seq x y z
N VAL A 1 -2.62 -7.36 3.63
CA VAL A 1 -3.88 -6.60 3.73
C VAL A 1 -3.62 -5.21 4.27
N ALA A 2 -3.00 -5.04 5.46
CA ALA A 2 -2.77 -3.71 6.08
C ALA A 2 -2.09 -2.69 5.15
N GLY A 3 -1.06 -3.10 4.41
CA GLY A 3 -0.37 -2.25 3.44
C GLY A 3 -1.25 -1.76 2.30
N LEU A 4 -2.12 -2.62 1.78
CA LEU A 4 -3.06 -2.25 0.72
C LEU A 4 -4.09 -1.23 1.22
N VAL A 5 -4.59 -1.42 2.44
CA VAL A 5 -5.53 -0.47 3.07
C VAL A 5 -4.87 0.89 3.28
N ARG A 6 -3.65 0.92 3.82
CA ARG A 6 -2.88 2.16 4.01
C ARG A 6 -2.64 2.89 2.69
N MET A 7 -2.25 2.17 1.64
CA MET A 7 -2.08 2.76 0.31
C MET A 7 -3.38 3.38 -0.19
N ALA A 8 -4.49 2.66 -0.13
CA ALA A 8 -5.78 3.14 -0.57
C ALA A 8 -6.24 4.39 0.20
N ILE A 9 -5.97 4.48 1.51
CA ILE A 9 -6.25 5.67 2.31
C ILE A 9 -5.51 6.90 1.77
N TRP A 10 -4.22 6.75 1.45
CA TRP A 10 -3.41 7.86 0.96
C TRP A 10 -3.72 8.21 -0.50
N ASP A 11 -4.16 7.25 -1.31
CA ASP A 11 -4.61 7.50 -2.68
C ASP A 11 -5.89 8.34 -2.70
N VAL A 12 -6.86 8.07 -1.80
CA VAL A 12 -8.04 8.92 -1.62
C VAL A 12 -7.64 10.31 -1.10
N ALA A 13 -6.75 10.39 -0.11
CA ALA A 13 -6.29 11.67 0.43
C ALA A 13 -5.60 12.55 -0.63
N LEU A 14 -4.84 11.94 -1.54
CA LEU A 14 -4.22 12.64 -2.66
C LEU A 14 -5.27 13.14 -3.65
N ALA A 15 -6.23 12.30 -4.00
CA ALA A 15 -7.29 12.67 -4.94
C ALA A 15 -8.22 13.76 -4.38
N GLU A 16 -8.58 13.72 -3.09
CA GLU A 16 -9.31 14.79 -2.40
C GLU A 16 -8.57 16.13 -2.49
N ASN A 17 -7.27 16.10 -2.23
CA ASN A 17 -6.44 17.29 -2.29
C ASN A 17 -6.28 17.84 -3.71
N ASP A 18 -6.08 16.97 -4.71
CA ASP A 18 -5.99 17.40 -6.12
C ASP A 18 -7.31 18.00 -6.60
N HIS A 19 -8.46 17.48 -6.13
CA HIS A 19 -9.77 18.02 -6.40
C HIS A 19 -9.94 19.42 -5.78
N GLU A 20 -9.62 19.59 -4.49
CA GLU A 20 -9.69 20.88 -3.82
C GLU A 20 -8.82 21.95 -4.49
N LEU A 21 -7.60 21.61 -4.88
CA LEU A 21 -6.71 22.51 -5.62
C LEU A 21 -7.25 22.86 -7.01
N ALA A 22 -7.92 21.93 -7.69
CA ALA A 22 -8.53 22.21 -8.98
C ALA A 22 -9.75 23.13 -8.86
N GLU A 23 -10.57 23.00 -7.80
CA GLU A 23 -11.66 23.91 -7.49
C GLU A 23 -11.14 25.34 -7.23
N GLN A 24 -10.10 25.49 -6.41
CA GLN A 24 -9.48 26.79 -6.11
C GLN A 24 -8.88 27.44 -7.38
N ALA A 25 -8.27 26.65 -8.26
CA ALA A 25 -7.72 27.16 -9.51
C ALA A 25 -8.81 27.62 -10.47
N LEU A 26 -9.92 26.89 -10.56
CA LEU A 26 -11.07 27.26 -11.38
C LEU A 26 -11.73 28.56 -10.88
N ASP A 27 -11.90 28.70 -9.56
CA ASP A 27 -12.47 29.93 -8.97
C ASP A 27 -11.59 31.16 -9.27
N THR A 28 -10.26 30.98 -9.18
CA THR A 28 -9.30 32.05 -9.55
C THR A 28 -9.41 32.41 -11.03
N ALA A 29 -9.56 31.44 -11.91
CA ALA A 29 -9.70 31.66 -13.35
C ALA A 29 -11.04 32.34 -13.68
N ASP A 30 -12.13 31.98 -13.01
CA ASP A 30 -13.45 32.61 -13.17
C ASP A 30 -13.41 34.08 -12.73
N HIS A 31 -12.73 34.36 -11.63
CA HIS A 31 -12.52 35.75 -11.19
C HIS A 31 -11.75 36.58 -12.22
N LEU A 32 -10.71 35.99 -12.82
CA LEU A 32 -9.95 36.66 -13.88
C LEU A 32 -10.77 36.92 -15.14
N VAL A 33 -11.61 35.96 -15.57
CA VAL A 33 -12.51 36.16 -16.72
C VAL A 33 -13.43 37.35 -16.47
N ARG A 34 -14.08 37.44 -15.31
CA ARG A 34 -14.95 38.58 -14.95
C ARG A 34 -14.21 39.92 -14.96
N LEU A 35 -12.97 39.94 -14.46
CA LEU A 35 -12.13 41.14 -14.47
C LEU A 35 -11.81 41.58 -15.89
N VAL A 36 -11.39 40.67 -16.75
CA VAL A 36 -11.01 40.97 -18.14
C VAL A 36 -12.23 41.37 -18.97
N GLU A 37 -13.39 40.72 -18.79
CA GLU A 37 -14.65 41.12 -19.43
C GLU A 37 -15.04 42.55 -19.04
N ARG A 38 -14.94 42.89 -17.76
CA ARG A 38 -15.24 44.24 -17.29
C ARG A 38 -14.29 45.28 -17.89
N ARG A 39 -13.00 45.01 -17.98
CA ARG A 39 -12.01 45.91 -18.62
C ARG A 39 -12.29 46.07 -20.13
N HIS A 40 -12.73 45.00 -20.79
CA HIS A 40 -13.12 45.04 -22.21
C HIS A 40 -14.35 45.93 -22.42
N GLU A 41 -15.38 45.83 -21.58
CA GLU A 41 -16.56 46.69 -21.63
C GLU A 41 -16.20 48.17 -21.48
N LEU A 42 -15.15 48.49 -20.71
CA LEU A 42 -14.62 49.82 -20.52
C LEU A 42 -13.68 50.28 -21.68
N GLY A 43 -13.36 49.39 -22.60
CA GLY A 43 -12.44 49.67 -23.71
C GLY A 43 -10.95 49.56 -23.40
N ASP A 44 -10.59 49.04 -22.20
CA ASP A 44 -9.21 48.99 -21.72
C ASP A 44 -8.42 47.81 -22.30
N VAL A 45 -9.09 46.73 -22.71
CA VAL A 45 -8.44 45.51 -23.25
C VAL A 45 -9.16 45.02 -24.51
N ALA A 46 -8.43 44.28 -25.34
CA ALA A 46 -8.96 43.73 -26.60
C ALA A 46 -9.88 42.53 -26.36
N LEU A 47 -10.74 42.22 -27.34
CA LEU A 47 -11.57 41.01 -27.32
C LEU A 47 -10.68 39.71 -27.26
N GLY A 48 -9.47 39.79 -27.85
CA GLY A 48 -8.49 38.69 -27.78
C GLY A 48 -8.13 38.29 -26.35
N ASP A 49 -8.02 39.23 -25.44
CA ASP A 49 -7.74 38.98 -24.03
C ASP A 49 -8.91 38.28 -23.35
N VAL A 50 -10.16 38.67 -23.66
CA VAL A 50 -11.37 38.00 -23.16
C VAL A 50 -11.39 36.52 -23.60
N LEU A 51 -11.09 36.26 -24.88
CA LEU A 51 -11.06 34.90 -25.41
C LEU A 51 -9.95 34.08 -24.79
N LEU A 52 -8.78 34.69 -24.54
CA LEU A 52 -7.65 34.03 -23.88
C LEU A 52 -7.98 33.66 -22.42
N ALA A 53 -8.58 34.59 -21.66
CA ALA A 53 -9.03 34.32 -20.29
C ALA A 53 -10.07 33.18 -20.24
N LYS A 54 -11.05 33.18 -21.17
CA LYS A 54 -12.04 32.12 -21.28
C LYS A 54 -11.43 30.77 -21.66
N THR A 55 -10.43 30.75 -22.52
CA THR A 55 -9.69 29.52 -22.85
C THR A 55 -9.02 28.94 -21.61
N SER A 56 -8.33 29.77 -20.82
CA SER A 56 -7.71 29.37 -19.58
C SER A 56 -8.72 28.85 -18.55
N TYR A 57 -9.89 29.50 -18.42
CA TYR A 57 -10.97 29.01 -17.58
C TYR A 57 -11.43 27.59 -17.97
N LEU A 58 -11.61 27.34 -19.28
CA LEU A 58 -12.01 26.00 -19.77
C LEU A 58 -10.94 24.94 -19.52
N GLU A 59 -9.66 25.30 -19.55
CA GLU A 59 -8.57 24.40 -19.17
C GLU A 59 -8.65 23.99 -17.69
N PHE A 60 -8.89 24.96 -16.77
CA PHE A 60 -9.09 24.65 -15.35
C PHE A 60 -10.40 23.89 -15.09
N GLN A 61 -11.47 24.17 -15.86
CA GLN A 61 -12.70 23.37 -15.77
C GLN A 61 -12.46 21.92 -16.17
N THR A 62 -11.69 21.68 -17.21
CA THR A 62 -11.31 20.32 -17.62
C THR A 62 -10.48 19.63 -16.52
N ALA A 63 -9.53 20.35 -15.93
CA ALA A 63 -8.72 19.81 -14.84
C ALA A 63 -9.56 19.45 -13.60
N LEU A 64 -10.61 20.21 -13.28
CA LEU A 64 -11.54 19.87 -12.19
C LEU A 64 -12.37 18.62 -12.52
N ILE A 65 -12.82 18.46 -13.76
CA ILE A 65 -13.57 17.26 -14.19
C ILE A 65 -12.66 16.02 -14.03
N GLU A 66 -11.40 16.10 -14.46
CA GLU A 66 -10.42 15.01 -14.33
C GLU A 66 -10.11 14.68 -12.86
N ALA A 67 -9.94 15.71 -12.02
CA ALA A 67 -9.70 15.53 -10.59
C ALA A 67 -10.93 14.90 -9.89
N SER A 68 -12.15 15.31 -10.26
CA SER A 68 -13.39 14.72 -9.75
C SER A 68 -13.53 13.25 -10.12
N ALA A 69 -13.19 12.89 -11.36
CA ALA A 69 -13.19 11.50 -11.81
C ALA A 69 -12.15 10.67 -11.04
N SER A 70 -10.95 11.20 -10.86
CA SER A 70 -9.88 10.55 -10.10
C SER A 70 -10.25 10.33 -8.63
N LEU A 71 -10.95 11.28 -8.01
CA LEU A 71 -11.46 11.14 -6.64
C LEU A 71 -12.50 10.01 -6.56
N LEU A 72 -13.45 9.97 -7.47
CA LEU A 72 -14.47 8.91 -7.53
C LEU A 72 -13.83 7.52 -7.68
N ASP A 73 -12.81 7.41 -8.52
CA ASP A 73 -12.09 6.14 -8.76
C ASP A 73 -11.29 5.71 -7.52
N ALA A 74 -10.63 6.65 -6.84
CA ALA A 74 -9.89 6.39 -5.60
C ALA A 74 -10.83 5.93 -4.47
N GLU A 75 -11.97 6.60 -4.28
CA GLU A 75 -12.99 6.22 -3.30
C GLU A 75 -13.59 4.84 -3.60
N ARG A 76 -13.86 4.53 -4.88
CA ARG A 76 -14.35 3.21 -5.29
C ARG A 76 -13.32 2.12 -5.01
N SER A 77 -12.05 2.37 -5.33
CA SER A 77 -10.95 1.46 -5.02
C SER A 77 -10.84 1.21 -3.51
N TYR A 78 -10.87 2.27 -2.70
CA TYR A 78 -10.85 2.18 -1.26
C TYR A 78 -12.00 1.33 -0.71
N ARG A 79 -13.23 1.59 -1.17
CA ARG A 79 -14.43 0.81 -0.79
C ARG A 79 -14.30 -0.67 -1.17
N THR A 80 -13.74 -0.96 -2.34
CA THR A 80 -13.53 -2.34 -2.81
C THR A 80 -12.55 -3.08 -1.91
N ILE A 81 -11.49 -2.41 -1.43
CA ILE A 81 -10.44 -3.01 -0.59
C ILE A 81 -10.91 -3.17 0.85
N THR A 82 -11.66 -2.18 1.39
CA THR A 82 -11.96 -2.09 2.83
C THR A 82 -13.39 -2.48 3.19
N GLY A 83 -14.33 -2.39 2.24
CA GLY A 83 -15.77 -2.49 2.50
C GLY A 83 -16.36 -1.25 3.19
N LEU A 84 -15.60 -0.19 3.39
CA LEU A 84 -16.03 1.04 4.05
C LEU A 84 -16.35 2.14 3.03
N ASP A 85 -17.39 2.94 3.29
CA ASP A 85 -17.81 4.00 2.37
C ASP A 85 -16.91 5.23 2.41
N ARG A 86 -16.27 5.51 3.55
CA ARG A 86 -15.39 6.66 3.74
C ARG A 86 -14.10 6.25 4.43
N ARG A 87 -12.99 6.88 4.03
CA ARG A 87 -11.74 6.73 4.74
C ARG A 87 -11.84 7.38 6.12
N PRO A 88 -11.19 6.84 7.15
CA PRO A 88 -11.07 7.52 8.42
C PRO A 88 -10.24 8.82 8.25
N THR A 89 -10.61 9.84 9.01
CA THR A 89 -9.83 11.08 9.07
C THR A 89 -8.60 10.81 9.93
N PHE A 90 -7.48 10.45 9.30
CA PHE A 90 -6.23 10.28 10.01
C PHE A 90 -5.46 11.61 10.06
N GLY A 91 -4.97 11.90 11.24
CA GLY A 91 -3.84 12.78 11.41
C GLY A 91 -2.57 12.14 10.83
N ARG A 92 -1.43 12.82 11.00
CA ARG A 92 -0.10 12.26 10.70
C ARG A 92 0.17 11.09 11.65
N GLU A 93 0.48 9.92 11.13
CA GLU A 93 1.07 8.86 11.95
C GLU A 93 2.43 9.37 12.48
N PRO A 94 2.75 9.19 13.77
CA PRO A 94 4.09 9.48 14.26
C PRO A 94 5.08 8.53 13.57
N LEU A 95 6.26 9.04 13.25
CA LEU A 95 7.33 8.18 12.74
C LEU A 95 7.79 7.24 13.86
N SER A 96 7.87 5.95 13.56
CA SER A 96 8.35 4.94 14.50
C SER A 96 9.80 5.25 14.95
N THR A 97 10.09 4.96 16.20
CA THR A 97 11.44 5.08 16.76
C THR A 97 12.33 3.87 16.47
N LEU A 98 11.75 2.80 15.92
CA LEU A 98 12.48 1.60 15.53
C LEU A 98 13.33 1.90 14.29
N THR A 99 14.62 1.58 14.36
CA THR A 99 15.58 1.79 13.26
C THR A 99 15.93 0.51 12.49
N GLY A 100 15.34 -0.62 12.88
CA GLY A 100 15.56 -1.93 12.27
C GLY A 100 14.35 -2.82 12.42
N ILE A 101 14.39 -4.01 11.82
CA ILE A 101 13.32 -4.98 11.89
C ILE A 101 13.41 -5.72 13.21
N PRO A 102 12.42 -5.59 14.11
CA PRO A 102 12.41 -6.28 15.39
C PRO A 102 12.20 -7.79 15.19
N GLY A 103 12.71 -8.59 16.12
CA GLY A 103 12.59 -10.05 16.06
C GLY A 103 11.16 -10.58 16.16
N ASP A 104 10.26 -9.80 16.73
CA ASP A 104 8.83 -10.04 16.88
C ASP A 104 7.99 -9.42 15.76
N HIS A 105 8.63 -8.88 14.69
CA HIS A 105 7.92 -8.41 13.52
C HIS A 105 6.93 -9.47 13.03
N PRO A 106 5.63 -9.17 12.80
CA PRO A 106 4.59 -10.18 12.56
C PRO A 106 4.90 -11.13 11.40
N ALA A 107 5.45 -10.61 10.29
CA ALA A 107 5.82 -11.45 9.14
C ALA A 107 7.02 -12.37 9.48
N LEU A 108 7.98 -11.88 10.26
CA LEU A 108 9.13 -12.67 10.69
C LEU A 108 8.75 -13.70 11.74
N ALA A 109 7.85 -13.36 12.66
CA ALA A 109 7.30 -14.29 13.66
C ALA A 109 6.54 -15.43 12.97
N PHE A 110 5.73 -15.15 11.95
CA PHE A 110 5.06 -16.16 11.14
C PHE A 110 6.07 -17.10 10.44
N ALA A 111 7.09 -16.54 9.80
CA ALA A 111 8.12 -17.32 9.13
C ALA A 111 8.94 -18.17 10.13
N ASN A 112 9.28 -17.65 11.31
CA ASN A 112 9.95 -18.39 12.37
C ASN A 112 9.06 -19.55 12.88
N ALA A 113 7.75 -19.34 13.03
CA ALA A 113 6.83 -20.41 13.41
C ALA A 113 6.74 -21.50 12.34
N ALA A 114 6.80 -21.15 11.06
CA ALA A 114 6.85 -22.11 9.97
C ALA A 114 8.14 -22.98 10.01
N VAL A 115 9.28 -22.34 10.29
CA VAL A 115 10.56 -23.07 10.49
C VAL A 115 10.46 -24.01 11.68
N ALA A 116 9.98 -23.53 12.84
CA ALA A 116 9.84 -24.35 14.04
C ALA A 116 8.92 -25.56 13.82
N ARG A 117 7.83 -25.37 13.06
CA ARG A 117 6.93 -26.47 12.66
C ARG A 117 7.67 -27.51 11.79
N ALA A 118 8.37 -27.05 10.74
CA ALA A 118 9.06 -27.93 9.83
C ALA A 118 10.19 -28.71 10.54
N GLU A 119 10.89 -28.10 11.49
CA GLU A 119 11.88 -28.77 12.34
C GLU A 119 11.24 -29.81 13.29
N ALA A 120 10.06 -29.52 13.82
CA ALA A 120 9.29 -30.49 14.60
C ALA A 120 8.87 -31.70 13.74
N ASP A 121 8.50 -31.48 12.47
CA ASP A 121 8.17 -32.55 11.53
C ASP A 121 9.39 -33.44 11.22
N VAL A 122 10.61 -32.88 11.17
CA VAL A 122 11.85 -33.67 11.08
C VAL A 122 12.00 -34.58 12.31
N ASN A 123 11.83 -33.99 13.51
CA ASN A 123 11.92 -34.76 14.77
C ASN A 123 10.86 -35.89 14.83
N VAL A 124 9.65 -35.65 14.31
CA VAL A 124 8.62 -36.69 14.20
C VAL A 124 9.05 -37.77 13.24
N ALA A 125 9.56 -37.41 12.05
CA ALA A 125 10.03 -38.38 11.05
C ALA A 125 11.20 -39.24 11.58
N GLU A 126 12.11 -38.67 12.36
CA GLU A 126 13.21 -39.38 13.00
C GLU A 126 12.74 -40.35 14.11
N LYS A 127 11.72 -39.98 14.88
CA LYS A 127 11.20 -40.79 16.00
C LYS A 127 10.18 -41.84 15.55
N THR A 128 9.47 -41.59 14.45
CA THR A 128 8.50 -42.53 13.88
C THR A 128 9.25 -43.65 13.17
N VAL A 129 9.96 -44.43 13.95
CA VAL A 129 10.94 -45.43 13.48
C VAL A 129 10.30 -46.63 12.81
N ASN A 130 9.03 -46.94 13.12
CA ASN A 130 8.36 -48.11 12.56
C ASN A 130 6.88 -47.83 12.35
N THR A 131 6.33 -48.26 11.23
CA THR A 131 4.94 -48.68 11.15
C THR A 131 4.70 -49.57 12.36
N GLY A 132 4.06 -49.03 13.38
CA GLY A 132 4.06 -49.58 14.73
C GLY A 132 3.78 -51.09 14.77
N THR A 133 4.49 -51.78 15.63
CA THR A 133 4.04 -53.12 16.04
C THR A 133 2.56 -53.03 16.45
N SER A 134 1.69 -53.74 15.73
CA SER A 134 0.27 -53.72 16.01
C SER A 134 -0.16 -55.08 16.59
N VAL A 135 -0.99 -55.03 17.62
CA VAL A 135 -1.65 -56.19 18.19
C VAL A 135 -3.12 -56.06 17.88
N LEU A 136 -3.66 -56.97 17.12
CA LEU A 136 -5.09 -57.06 16.84
C LEU A 136 -5.64 -58.21 17.63
N ILE A 137 -6.62 -57.94 18.50
CA ILE A 137 -7.39 -58.94 19.21
C ILE A 137 -8.78 -58.94 18.58
N GLY A 138 -9.19 -60.05 18.06
CA GLY A 138 -10.48 -60.24 17.42
C GLY A 138 -11.20 -61.50 17.88
N ALA A 139 -12.50 -61.41 17.99
CA ALA A 139 -13.39 -62.57 18.13
C ALA A 139 -14.18 -62.73 16.83
N ARG A 140 -14.24 -63.92 16.30
CA ARG A 140 -14.98 -64.26 15.08
C ARG A 140 -15.97 -65.34 15.40
N ARG A 141 -17.22 -65.17 15.03
CA ARG A 141 -18.25 -66.19 15.09
C ARG A 141 -18.71 -66.48 13.67
N GLU A 142 -18.52 -67.72 13.25
CA GLU A 142 -18.97 -68.18 11.95
C GLU A 142 -20.02 -69.27 12.09
N ARG A 143 -20.96 -69.27 11.14
CA ARG A 143 -21.89 -70.40 10.99
C ARG A 143 -21.53 -71.17 9.73
N PRO A 144 -21.07 -72.45 9.85
CA PRO A 144 -20.81 -73.27 8.69
C PRO A 144 -22.09 -73.44 7.86
N ALA A 145 -21.93 -73.53 6.52
CA ALA A 145 -23.08 -73.68 5.62
C ALA A 145 -23.87 -74.99 5.83
N PHE A 146 -23.26 -75.96 6.48
CA PHE A 146 -23.84 -77.28 6.74
C PHE A 146 -23.59 -77.69 8.22
N GLY A 147 -24.24 -76.98 9.18
CA GLY A 147 -24.18 -77.34 10.58
C GLY A 147 -25.05 -76.47 11.47
N PRO A 148 -25.60 -77.05 12.59
CA PRO A 148 -26.48 -76.28 13.49
C PRO A 148 -25.73 -75.38 14.47
N GLU A 149 -24.46 -75.56 14.67
CA GLU A 149 -23.64 -74.89 15.68
C GLU A 149 -22.80 -73.73 15.12
N PHE A 150 -22.55 -72.71 15.96
CA PHE A 150 -21.64 -71.62 15.63
C PHE A 150 -20.23 -72.01 16.08
N ASP A 151 -19.24 -71.75 15.20
CA ASP A 151 -17.83 -71.79 15.55
C ASP A 151 -17.40 -70.42 16.08
N ASP A 152 -16.96 -70.39 17.32
CA ASP A 152 -16.43 -69.21 17.98
C ASP A 152 -14.90 -69.32 18.04
N SER A 153 -14.22 -68.33 17.47
CA SER A 153 -12.75 -68.25 17.51
C SER A 153 -12.30 -66.92 18.07
N VAL A 154 -11.26 -66.93 18.87
CA VAL A 154 -10.54 -65.74 19.34
C VAL A 154 -9.14 -65.78 18.75
N GLY A 155 -8.77 -64.68 18.10
CA GLY A 155 -7.46 -64.54 17.47
C GLY A 155 -6.69 -63.36 18.03
N ILE A 156 -5.40 -63.53 18.20
CA ILE A 156 -4.46 -62.45 18.51
C ILE A 156 -3.47 -62.42 17.35
N THR A 157 -3.42 -61.33 16.63
CA THR A 157 -2.46 -61.13 15.55
C THR A 157 -1.43 -60.08 15.99
N LEU A 158 -0.17 -60.46 16.06
CA LEU A 158 0.95 -59.55 16.27
C LEU A 158 1.62 -59.27 14.93
N SER A 159 1.57 -58.03 14.49
CA SER A 159 2.27 -57.61 13.26
C SER A 159 3.51 -56.81 13.62
N ILE A 160 4.69 -57.33 13.27
CA ILE A 160 5.97 -56.68 13.52
C ILE A 160 6.59 -56.39 12.14
N PRO A 161 6.65 -55.11 11.70
CA PRO A 161 7.25 -54.74 10.44
C PRO A 161 8.77 -54.86 10.52
N PHE A 162 9.41 -55.49 9.51
CA PHE A 162 10.85 -55.57 9.36
C PHE A 162 11.31 -54.79 8.13
N GLY A 163 12.49 -54.13 8.17
CA GLY A 163 13.14 -53.53 7.00
C GLY A 163 12.76 -52.11 6.66
N GLY A 164 12.18 -51.33 7.57
CA GLY A 164 11.67 -49.96 7.34
C GLY A 164 12.69 -48.85 7.12
N THR A 165 14.01 -49.12 7.06
CA THR A 165 15.07 -48.08 6.99
C THR A 165 15.02 -47.24 5.72
N ALA A 166 14.68 -47.80 4.58
CA ALA A 166 14.57 -47.05 3.31
C ALA A 166 13.41 -46.07 3.33
N HIS A 167 12.23 -46.50 3.79
CA HIS A 167 11.06 -45.62 3.93
C HIS A 167 11.28 -44.54 4.98
N ARG A 168 11.91 -44.86 6.11
CA ARG A 168 12.31 -43.91 7.14
C ARG A 168 13.25 -42.86 6.59
N ASN A 169 14.33 -43.25 5.92
CA ASN A 169 15.29 -42.29 5.36
C ASN A 169 14.64 -41.37 4.33
N THR A 170 13.70 -41.88 3.52
CA THR A 170 12.94 -41.07 2.58
C THR A 170 12.06 -40.04 3.32
N ALA A 171 11.37 -40.44 4.40
CA ALA A 171 10.55 -39.53 5.20
C ALA A 171 11.40 -38.45 5.87
N ILE A 172 12.54 -38.82 6.49
CA ILE A 172 13.48 -37.87 7.09
C ILE A 172 14.04 -36.92 6.04
N SER A 173 14.46 -37.38 4.88
CA SER A 173 15.00 -36.55 3.81
C SER A 173 13.94 -35.57 3.30
N LYS A 174 12.70 -35.98 3.15
CA LYS A 174 11.58 -35.14 2.74
C LYS A 174 11.30 -34.05 3.78
N SER A 175 11.25 -34.39 5.06
CA SER A 175 11.04 -33.43 6.14
C SER A 175 12.23 -32.48 6.28
N ALA A 176 13.46 -32.97 6.16
CA ALA A 176 14.66 -32.12 6.18
C ALA A 176 14.69 -31.12 5.02
N TYR A 177 14.29 -31.56 3.82
CA TYR A 177 14.14 -30.68 2.67
C TYR A 177 13.08 -29.59 2.95
N ALA A 178 11.91 -29.96 3.49
CA ALA A 178 10.86 -28.99 3.85
C ALA A 178 11.35 -28.00 4.92
N ALA A 179 12.13 -28.42 5.91
CA ALA A 179 12.75 -27.55 6.90
C ALA A 179 13.77 -26.58 6.28
N SER A 180 14.56 -27.05 5.31
CA SER A 180 15.48 -26.18 4.56
C SER A 180 14.72 -25.13 3.76
N MET A 181 13.65 -25.50 3.06
CA MET A 181 12.78 -24.56 2.33
C MET A 181 12.18 -23.52 3.27
N ALA A 182 11.66 -23.93 4.44
CA ALA A 182 11.11 -23.00 5.41
C ALA A 182 12.16 -21.99 5.94
N ARG A 183 13.42 -22.41 6.12
CA ARG A 183 14.52 -21.51 6.50
C ARG A 183 14.85 -20.53 5.36
N ASP A 184 14.84 -21.01 4.11
CA ASP A 184 15.09 -20.14 2.95
C ASP A 184 13.98 -19.11 2.78
N ASP A 185 12.71 -19.50 2.96
CA ASP A 185 11.56 -18.60 2.94
C ASP A 185 11.65 -17.55 4.06
N ARG A 186 12.03 -17.96 5.28
CA ARG A 186 12.27 -17.04 6.40
C ARG A 186 13.40 -16.04 6.07
N ASN A 187 14.48 -16.49 5.46
CA ASN A 187 15.59 -15.63 5.09
C ASN A 187 15.19 -14.68 3.93
N SER A 188 14.35 -15.13 3.00
CA SER A 188 13.75 -14.28 1.97
C SER A 188 12.89 -13.19 2.57
N THR A 189 11.98 -13.55 3.48
CA THR A 189 11.16 -12.59 4.22
C THR A 189 12.00 -11.53 4.92
N LEU A 190 13.08 -11.92 5.58
CA LEU A 190 13.97 -10.95 6.24
C LEU A 190 14.64 -10.00 5.24
N ARG A 191 15.09 -10.50 4.08
CA ARG A 191 15.66 -9.66 3.02
C ARG A 191 14.64 -8.69 2.45
N GLU A 192 13.42 -9.15 2.20
CA GLU A 192 12.31 -8.33 1.68
C GLU A 192 11.95 -7.21 2.66
N LEU A 193 11.84 -7.51 3.95
CA LEU A 193 11.60 -6.51 4.99
C LEU A 193 12.75 -5.51 5.09
N SER A 194 14.00 -5.97 4.99
CA SER A 194 15.17 -5.11 5.04
C SER A 194 15.23 -4.16 3.84
N LEU A 195 14.87 -4.64 2.65
CA LEU A 195 14.76 -3.84 1.45
C LEU A 195 13.63 -2.80 1.59
N ALA A 196 12.44 -3.24 2.02
CA ALA A 196 11.30 -2.35 2.22
C ALA A 196 11.59 -1.23 3.22
N LEU A 197 12.30 -1.55 4.32
CA LEU A 197 12.75 -0.55 5.30
C LEU A 197 13.73 0.44 4.68
N HIS A 198 14.72 -0.06 3.93
CA HIS A 198 15.68 0.81 3.24
C HIS A 198 15.00 1.75 2.26
N GLU A 199 14.10 1.23 1.43
CA GLU A 199 13.35 2.01 0.44
C GLU A 199 12.46 3.06 1.11
N ALA A 200 11.77 2.71 2.20
CA ALA A 200 10.92 3.64 2.94
C ALA A 200 11.74 4.75 3.62
N ALA A 201 12.87 4.41 4.24
CA ALA A 201 13.77 5.38 4.87
C ALA A 201 14.39 6.33 3.83
N HIS A 202 14.84 5.79 2.70
CA HIS A 202 15.37 6.59 1.60
C HIS A 202 14.28 7.50 1.01
N GLY A 203 13.08 6.95 0.72
CA GLY A 203 11.96 7.72 0.22
C GLY A 203 11.56 8.87 1.12
N LEU A 204 11.53 8.64 2.44
CA LEU A 204 11.23 9.67 3.44
C LEU A 204 12.27 10.81 3.40
N ASN A 205 13.55 10.49 3.34
CA ASN A 205 14.60 11.50 3.23
C ASN A 205 14.51 12.32 1.93
N VAL A 206 14.25 11.66 0.81
CA VAL A 206 14.06 12.34 -0.50
C VAL A 206 12.84 13.26 -0.48
N VAL A 207 11.73 12.81 0.10
CA VAL A 207 10.51 13.65 0.19
C VAL A 207 10.74 14.87 1.07
N HIS A 208 11.44 14.74 2.20
CA HIS A 208 11.78 15.88 3.05
C HIS A 208 12.60 16.94 2.30
N GLN A 209 13.66 16.53 1.58
CA GLN A 209 14.48 17.45 0.79
C GLN A 209 13.69 18.12 -0.34
N ASN A 210 12.85 17.35 -1.03
CA ASN A 210 12.00 17.87 -2.09
C ASN A 210 10.94 18.84 -1.55
N LEU A 211 10.38 18.57 -0.37
CA LEU A 211 9.37 19.42 0.26
C LEU A 211 9.98 20.77 0.68
N GLU A 212 11.20 20.79 1.19
CA GLU A 212 11.93 22.02 1.51
C GLU A 212 12.13 22.89 0.26
N ALA A 213 12.63 22.29 -0.83
CA ALA A 213 12.82 22.99 -2.09
C ALA A 213 11.50 23.46 -2.72
N ALA A 214 10.44 22.64 -2.64
CA ALA A 214 9.12 22.97 -3.17
C ALA A 214 8.47 24.12 -2.39
N ASN A 215 8.61 24.16 -1.05
CA ASN A 215 8.12 25.26 -0.23
C ASN A 215 8.84 26.58 -0.57
N ALA A 216 10.15 26.58 -0.74
CA ALA A 216 10.90 27.75 -1.18
C ALA A 216 10.42 28.25 -2.57
N ARG A 217 10.23 27.30 -3.51
CA ARG A 217 9.69 27.62 -4.84
C ARG A 217 8.29 28.22 -4.78
N LEU A 218 7.41 27.67 -3.95
CA LEU A 218 6.06 28.18 -3.76
C LEU A 218 6.08 29.61 -3.22
N GLN A 219 6.91 29.87 -2.22
CA GLN A 219 7.05 31.21 -1.66
C GLN A 219 7.47 32.25 -2.71
N PHE A 220 8.39 31.91 -3.60
CA PHE A 220 8.79 32.79 -4.70
C PHE A 220 7.68 32.95 -5.75
N ALA A 221 7.00 31.86 -6.10
CA ALA A 221 5.89 31.90 -7.06
C ALA A 221 4.74 32.77 -6.57
N GLU A 222 4.35 32.63 -5.30
CA GLU A 222 3.27 33.45 -4.70
C GLU A 222 3.63 34.94 -4.66
N ARG A 223 4.88 35.27 -4.31
CA ARG A 223 5.34 36.66 -4.36
C ARG A 223 5.32 37.21 -5.79
N HIS A 224 5.78 36.39 -6.77
CA HIS A 224 5.77 36.78 -8.18
C HIS A 224 4.34 36.96 -8.68
N GLN A 225 3.40 36.10 -8.29
CA GLN A 225 1.98 36.25 -8.63
C GLN A 225 1.40 37.56 -8.08
N ALA A 226 1.60 37.86 -6.81
CA ALA A 226 1.11 39.10 -6.20
C ALA A 226 1.66 40.38 -6.89
N MET A 227 2.94 40.34 -7.31
CA MET A 227 3.53 41.42 -8.10
C MET A 227 2.96 41.49 -9.52
N GLY A 228 2.75 40.34 -10.16
CA GLY A 228 2.17 40.25 -11.50
C GLY A 228 0.71 40.76 -11.55
N GLU A 229 -0.09 40.44 -10.55
CA GLU A 229 -1.47 40.93 -10.44
C GLU A 229 -1.51 42.48 -10.37
N VAL A 230 -0.66 43.08 -9.54
CA VAL A 230 -0.55 44.55 -9.45
C VAL A 230 -0.02 45.16 -10.75
N ALA A 231 0.96 44.54 -11.39
CA ALA A 231 1.51 45.02 -12.66
C ALA A 231 0.47 44.95 -13.80
N TYR A 232 -0.32 43.85 -13.84
CA TYR A 232 -1.42 43.75 -14.80
C TYR A 232 -2.53 44.76 -14.57
N GLU A 233 -2.93 45.02 -13.32
CA GLU A 233 -3.91 46.06 -12.99
C GLU A 233 -3.47 47.44 -13.45
N LYS A 234 -2.15 47.74 -13.38
CA LYS A 234 -1.57 49.01 -13.85
C LYS A 234 -1.30 49.05 -15.35
N GLY A 235 -1.50 47.94 -16.08
CA GLY A 235 -1.20 47.83 -17.50
C GLY A 235 0.31 47.70 -17.83
N GLU A 236 1.15 47.33 -16.85
CA GLU A 236 2.59 47.18 -17.02
C GLU A 236 2.99 45.82 -17.66
N ILE A 237 2.11 44.81 -17.56
CA ILE A 237 2.28 43.50 -18.21
C ILE A 237 1.01 43.10 -18.96
N GLU A 238 1.15 42.21 -19.94
CA GLU A 238 0.06 41.64 -20.71
C GLU A 238 -0.65 40.51 -19.96
N LEU A 239 -1.90 40.21 -20.36
CA LEU A 239 -2.67 39.10 -19.78
C LEU A 239 -1.95 37.76 -19.91
N VAL A 240 -1.27 37.50 -21.02
CA VAL A 240 -0.53 36.25 -21.26
C VAL A 240 0.58 36.04 -20.22
N ASP A 241 1.25 37.11 -19.79
CA ASP A 241 2.28 37.03 -18.77
C ASP A 241 1.69 36.75 -17.39
N LEU A 242 0.56 37.39 -17.04
CA LEU A 242 -0.18 37.09 -15.81
C LEU A 242 -0.63 35.62 -15.77
N LEU A 243 -1.21 35.10 -16.84
CA LEU A 243 -1.63 33.70 -16.94
C LEU A 243 -0.47 32.73 -16.76
N ARG A 244 0.71 33.03 -17.33
CA ARG A 244 1.93 32.24 -17.15
C ARG A 244 2.41 32.24 -15.69
N ILE A 245 2.37 33.40 -15.03
CA ILE A 245 2.71 33.52 -13.61
C ILE A 245 1.73 32.70 -12.77
N GLN A 246 0.43 32.82 -13.01
CA GLN A 246 -0.60 32.04 -12.29
C GLN A 246 -0.43 30.52 -12.49
N ALA A 247 -0.20 30.07 -13.73
CA ALA A 247 0.06 28.64 -14.01
C ALA A 247 1.28 28.12 -13.24
N THR A 248 2.34 28.93 -13.13
CA THR A 248 3.54 28.58 -12.34
C THR A 248 3.22 28.44 -10.86
N THR A 249 2.39 29.33 -10.31
CA THR A 249 2.00 29.28 -8.89
C THR A 249 1.09 28.10 -8.60
N VAL A 250 0.10 27.84 -9.46
CA VAL A 250 -0.78 26.67 -9.34
C VAL A 250 0.05 25.37 -9.36
N ALA A 251 1.01 25.25 -10.27
CA ALA A 251 1.90 24.11 -10.33
C ALA A 251 2.75 23.93 -9.05
N ALA A 252 3.26 25.06 -8.49
CA ALA A 252 4.04 25.03 -7.26
C ALA A 252 3.18 24.63 -6.04
N ARG A 253 1.96 25.14 -5.91
CA ARG A 253 1.00 24.74 -4.86
C ARG A 253 0.68 23.26 -4.93
N ARG A 254 0.36 22.76 -6.14
CA ARG A 254 0.08 21.34 -6.36
C ARG A 254 1.27 20.45 -5.97
N GLN A 255 2.49 20.89 -6.29
CA GLN A 255 3.70 20.15 -5.94
C GLN A 255 3.90 20.06 -4.42
N VAL A 256 3.78 21.17 -3.67
CA VAL A 256 3.91 21.17 -2.20
C VAL A 256 2.86 20.28 -1.56
N SER A 257 1.62 20.39 -2.00
CA SER A 257 0.52 19.63 -1.44
C SER A 257 0.69 18.12 -1.66
N ARG A 258 1.07 17.70 -2.87
CA ARG A 258 1.39 16.29 -3.17
C ARG A 258 2.54 15.77 -2.34
N LEU A 259 3.62 16.53 -2.20
CA LEU A 259 4.78 16.13 -1.39
C LEU A 259 4.42 16.03 0.10
N THR A 260 3.53 16.88 0.61
CA THR A 260 3.02 16.82 1.98
C THR A 260 2.25 15.51 2.24
N ILE A 261 1.45 15.06 1.27
CA ILE A 261 0.74 13.79 1.37
C ILE A 261 1.71 12.61 1.21
N ASP A 262 2.68 12.73 0.30
CA ASP A 262 3.69 11.69 0.08
C ASP A 262 4.59 11.52 1.30
N GLU A 263 4.93 12.58 2.03
CA GLU A 263 5.64 12.49 3.32
C GLU A 263 4.89 11.61 4.33
N LYS A 264 3.58 11.82 4.46
CA LYS A 264 2.72 11.02 5.33
C LYS A 264 2.64 9.56 4.87
N ARG A 265 2.55 9.35 3.57
CA ARG A 265 2.55 8.02 2.94
C ARG A 265 3.87 7.28 3.17
N GLN A 266 5.01 7.96 3.04
CA GLN A 266 6.33 7.37 3.30
C GLN A 266 6.51 7.06 4.79
N THR A 267 6.00 7.91 5.69
CA THR A 267 5.97 7.62 7.13
C THR A 267 5.18 6.34 7.43
N ALA A 268 3.99 6.19 6.84
CA ALA A 268 3.19 4.98 7.00
C ALA A 268 3.89 3.72 6.44
N ARG A 269 4.61 3.85 5.32
CA ARG A 269 5.44 2.75 4.76
C ARG A 269 6.59 2.38 5.67
N TYR A 270 7.27 3.36 6.26
CA TYR A 270 8.35 3.12 7.21
C TYR A 270 7.84 2.37 8.44
N ASN A 271 6.75 2.86 9.06
CA ASN A 271 6.13 2.22 10.21
C ASN A 271 5.72 0.78 9.90
N GLN A 272 5.18 0.54 8.71
CA GLN A 272 4.81 -0.80 8.27
C GLN A 272 6.04 -1.70 8.09
N ALA A 273 7.14 -1.19 7.54
CA ALA A 273 8.36 -1.96 7.29
C ALA A 273 9.03 -2.41 8.59
N VAL A 274 8.95 -1.59 9.66
CA VAL A 274 9.45 -1.97 11.01
C VAL A 274 8.42 -2.75 11.83
N GLY A 275 7.19 -2.96 11.31
CA GLY A 275 6.15 -3.70 12.03
C GLY A 275 5.42 -2.90 13.11
N ASP A 276 5.57 -1.57 13.08
CA ASP A 276 4.86 -0.66 13.99
C ASP A 276 3.49 -0.33 13.38
N TYR A 277 2.46 -0.86 14.00
CA TYR A 277 1.07 -0.66 13.57
C TYR A 277 0.36 0.16 14.65
N PRO A 278 -0.19 1.35 14.30
CA PRO A 278 -0.96 2.16 15.23
C PRO A 278 -2.26 1.50 15.67
#